data_e0d7822da1a752bf052306ebc763e775
#
_entry.id   e0d7822da1a752bf052306ebc763e775
#
_cell.length_a   1.000
_cell.length_b   1.000
_cell.length_c   1.000
_cell.angle_alpha   90.00
_cell.angle_beta   90.00
_cell.angle_gamma   90.00
#
_symmetry.space_group_name_H-M   'P 1'
#
loop_
_entity.id
_entity.type
_entity.pdbx_description
1 polymer ?
#
loop_
_entity_poly.entity_id
_entity_poly.type
_entity_poly.pdbx_seq_one_letter_code
_entity_poly.pdbx_strand_id
1 'polypeptide(L)'
;AHGVVLDVGCAFGGVTRSRFDSDNYTQVLGIDKDERSILYASEHSPRKFEYAVMDVEANDFREKMRELMNTKHIESFDVIFISLVLHHLRDPYAVLRKLRRFLSDEGKIIVRGSDDGTKIAFPDEQALLPKIISKTLQVNNVSDRLNGRKIYDWLKQSGFVKVQMYSFMRDTSTLDMDDREDLFRESFSYRINYFRKQLEAMPEDSQNFQAFDEMEMLLALFENEFMKENFWYAEYDYIGVGCKT
;
A
#
# COMPACT_ATOMS: atom_id res chain seq x y z
N ALA A 1 -2.01 -27.88 7.07
CA ALA A 1 -3.03 -26.97 7.59
C ALA A 1 -3.36 -25.97 6.49
N HIS A 2 -4.61 -25.91 6.13
CA HIS A 2 -5.07 -25.00 5.08
C HIS A 2 -5.47 -23.68 5.74
N GLY A 3 -4.83 -22.58 5.33
CA GLY A 3 -4.99 -21.29 6.00
C GLY A 3 -6.17 -20.47 5.48
N VAL A 4 -6.82 -19.71 6.37
CA VAL A 4 -7.82 -18.70 6.05
C VAL A 4 -7.15 -17.32 6.06
N VAL A 5 -7.34 -16.55 5.00
CA VAL A 5 -6.65 -15.26 4.80
C VAL A 5 -7.67 -14.13 4.81
N LEU A 6 -7.31 -13.01 5.46
CA LEU A 6 -7.95 -11.71 5.30
C LEU A 6 -6.98 -10.77 4.60
N ASP A 7 -7.36 -10.25 3.44
CA ASP A 7 -6.64 -9.18 2.73
C ASP A 7 -7.35 -7.84 2.96
N VAL A 8 -6.70 -6.92 3.64
CA VAL A 8 -7.24 -5.61 4.01
C VAL A 8 -6.77 -4.55 3.03
N GLY A 9 -7.71 -3.88 2.37
CA GLY A 9 -7.44 -2.94 1.28
C GLY A 9 -7.07 -3.67 -0.01
N CYS A 10 -7.85 -4.70 -0.35
CA CYS A 10 -7.57 -5.59 -1.48
C CYS A 10 -7.76 -4.95 -2.86
N ALA A 11 -8.38 -3.74 -2.95
CA ALA A 11 -8.71 -3.05 -4.18
C ALA A 11 -9.36 -4.00 -5.22
N PHE A 12 -8.89 -4.02 -6.46
CA PHE A 12 -9.38 -4.90 -7.54
C PHE A 12 -9.00 -6.39 -7.39
N GLY A 13 -8.43 -6.79 -6.26
CA GLY A 13 -8.08 -8.18 -5.95
C GLY A 13 -6.90 -8.77 -6.72
N GLY A 14 -6.17 -7.98 -7.53
CA GLY A 14 -5.03 -8.48 -8.33
C GLY A 14 -3.90 -9.04 -7.48
N VAL A 15 -3.47 -8.30 -6.47
CA VAL A 15 -2.43 -8.75 -5.52
C VAL A 15 -2.93 -9.93 -4.70
N THR A 16 -4.18 -9.88 -4.23
CA THR A 16 -4.83 -10.96 -3.48
C THR A 16 -4.74 -12.28 -4.24
N ARG A 17 -5.19 -12.29 -5.50
CA ARG A 17 -5.16 -13.48 -6.35
C ARG A 17 -3.73 -13.97 -6.58
N SER A 18 -2.82 -13.08 -6.97
CA SER A 18 -1.45 -13.50 -7.29
C SER A 18 -0.67 -14.06 -6.09
N ARG A 19 -1.00 -13.63 -4.87
CA ARG A 19 -0.29 -14.04 -3.65
C ARG A 19 -0.90 -15.29 -2.98
N PHE A 20 -2.20 -15.47 -3.10
CA PHE A 20 -2.93 -16.50 -2.35
C PHE A 20 -3.56 -17.57 -3.24
N ASP A 21 -3.14 -17.67 -4.51
CA ASP A 21 -3.61 -18.70 -5.45
C ASP A 21 -2.89 -20.05 -5.31
N SER A 22 -2.55 -20.45 -4.10
CA SER A 22 -2.01 -21.77 -3.83
C SER A 22 -2.98 -22.62 -3.04
N ASP A 23 -2.82 -23.93 -3.08
CA ASP A 23 -3.63 -24.89 -2.32
C ASP A 23 -3.40 -24.83 -0.79
N ASN A 24 -2.39 -24.03 -0.36
CA ASN A 24 -2.15 -23.77 1.06
C ASN A 24 -3.23 -22.89 1.70
N TYR A 25 -4.04 -22.20 0.89
CA TYR A 25 -5.12 -21.33 1.36
C TYR A 25 -6.45 -21.83 0.86
N THR A 26 -7.34 -22.14 1.81
CA THR A 26 -8.69 -22.68 1.50
C THR A 26 -9.72 -21.60 1.26
N GLN A 27 -9.55 -20.47 1.92
CA GLN A 27 -10.48 -19.34 1.82
C GLN A 27 -9.71 -18.03 1.96
N VAL A 28 -9.99 -17.10 1.06
CA VAL A 28 -9.39 -15.77 1.04
C VAL A 28 -10.49 -14.73 1.01
N LEU A 29 -10.57 -13.93 2.06
CA LEU A 29 -11.53 -12.83 2.16
C LEU A 29 -10.80 -11.50 1.93
N GLY A 30 -11.13 -10.80 0.85
CA GLY A 30 -10.66 -9.44 0.59
C GLY A 30 -11.67 -8.41 1.07
N ILE A 31 -11.20 -7.34 1.72
CA ILE A 31 -12.05 -6.21 2.09
C ILE A 31 -11.45 -4.90 1.57
N ASP A 32 -12.29 -4.02 1.06
CA ASP A 32 -11.94 -2.66 0.70
C ASP A 32 -13.14 -1.73 0.91
N LYS A 33 -12.90 -0.45 1.11
CA LYS A 33 -13.98 0.55 1.23
C LYS A 33 -14.57 0.98 -0.10
N ASP A 34 -13.84 0.76 -1.20
CA ASP A 34 -14.26 1.14 -2.55
C ASP A 34 -15.15 0.05 -3.18
N GLU A 35 -16.44 0.34 -3.27
CA GLU A 35 -17.46 -0.57 -3.80
C GLU A 35 -17.16 -1.00 -5.25
N ARG A 36 -16.64 -0.11 -6.09
CA ARG A 36 -16.34 -0.41 -7.50
C ARG A 36 -15.21 -1.43 -7.62
N SER A 37 -14.17 -1.26 -6.80
CA SER A 37 -13.06 -2.21 -6.73
C SER A 37 -13.53 -3.58 -6.27
N ILE A 38 -14.38 -3.65 -5.26
CA ILE A 38 -14.94 -4.92 -4.74
C ILE A 38 -15.84 -5.61 -5.76
N LEU A 39 -16.68 -4.87 -6.47
CA LEU A 39 -17.52 -5.42 -7.53
C LEU A 39 -16.65 -6.09 -8.61
N TYR A 40 -15.66 -5.35 -9.11
CA TYR A 40 -14.71 -5.89 -10.10
C TYR A 40 -13.98 -7.13 -9.60
N ALA A 41 -13.44 -7.08 -8.36
CA ALA A 41 -12.73 -8.21 -7.77
C ALA A 41 -13.62 -9.46 -7.68
N SER A 42 -14.89 -9.28 -7.29
CA SER A 42 -15.87 -10.38 -7.16
C SER A 42 -16.20 -11.02 -8.50
N GLU A 43 -16.32 -10.24 -9.56
CA GLU A 43 -16.65 -10.74 -10.91
C GLU A 43 -15.47 -11.46 -11.58
N HIS A 44 -14.21 -11.13 -11.21
CA HIS A 44 -13.01 -11.60 -11.89
C HIS A 44 -12.16 -12.57 -11.06
N SER A 45 -12.73 -13.17 -10.03
CA SER A 45 -11.98 -14.07 -9.13
C SER A 45 -12.57 -15.47 -9.05
N PRO A 46 -11.72 -16.52 -8.89
CA PRO A 46 -12.16 -17.88 -8.58
C PRO A 46 -12.92 -17.94 -7.25
N ARG A 47 -13.73 -18.98 -7.06
CA ARG A 47 -14.66 -19.13 -5.90
C ARG A 47 -14.00 -19.09 -4.52
N LYS A 48 -12.73 -19.45 -4.40
CA LYS A 48 -12.02 -19.39 -3.10
C LYS A 48 -11.73 -17.96 -2.63
N PHE A 49 -11.83 -16.98 -3.54
CA PHE A 49 -11.67 -15.57 -3.23
C PHE A 49 -13.04 -14.95 -3.07
N GLU A 50 -13.28 -14.38 -1.92
CA GLU A 50 -14.50 -13.67 -1.61
C GLU A 50 -14.16 -12.23 -1.25
N TYR A 51 -15.07 -11.30 -1.55
CA TYR A 51 -14.81 -9.88 -1.34
C TYR A 51 -16.01 -9.21 -0.67
N ALA A 52 -15.73 -8.19 0.16
CA ALA A 52 -16.76 -7.42 0.82
C ALA A 52 -16.38 -5.94 0.94
N VAL A 53 -17.36 -5.06 0.74
CA VAL A 53 -17.19 -3.62 0.98
C VAL A 53 -17.12 -3.37 2.48
N MET A 54 -15.99 -2.86 2.95
CA MET A 54 -15.78 -2.61 4.38
C MET A 54 -14.71 -1.55 4.64
N ASP A 55 -15.03 -0.53 5.42
CA ASP A 55 -14.05 0.45 5.90
C ASP A 55 -13.48 0.00 7.24
N VAL A 56 -12.19 -0.31 7.27
CA VAL A 56 -11.46 -0.77 8.46
C VAL A 56 -11.36 0.31 9.57
N GLU A 57 -11.54 1.58 9.23
CA GLU A 57 -11.58 2.69 10.20
C GLU A 57 -12.98 2.94 10.76
N ALA A 58 -14.04 2.39 10.16
CA ALA A 58 -15.40 2.60 10.62
C ALA A 58 -15.61 2.13 12.07
N ASN A 59 -16.50 2.81 12.79
CA ASN A 59 -16.81 2.50 14.19
C ASN A 59 -17.46 1.12 14.34
N ASP A 60 -18.29 0.72 13.39
CA ASP A 60 -19.02 -0.55 13.32
C ASP A 60 -18.22 -1.68 12.64
N PHE A 61 -16.99 -1.43 12.23
CA PHE A 61 -16.14 -2.42 11.55
C PHE A 61 -16.09 -3.78 12.27
N ARG A 62 -15.96 -3.76 13.60
CA ARG A 62 -15.84 -5.01 14.38
C ARG A 62 -17.10 -5.85 14.36
N GLU A 63 -18.25 -5.20 14.41
CA GLU A 63 -19.56 -5.86 14.35
C GLU A 63 -19.80 -6.46 12.97
N LYS A 64 -19.66 -5.64 11.92
CA LYS A 64 -19.78 -6.06 10.52
C LYS A 64 -18.82 -7.21 10.16
N MET A 65 -17.56 -7.13 10.64
CA MET A 65 -16.59 -8.20 10.40
C MET A 65 -17.03 -9.53 11.05
N ARG A 66 -17.56 -9.49 12.27
CA ARG A 66 -18.08 -10.70 12.93
C ARG A 66 -19.28 -11.28 12.21
N GLU A 67 -20.21 -10.45 11.77
CA GLU A 67 -21.37 -10.89 10.97
C GLU A 67 -20.91 -11.54 9.66
N LEU A 68 -19.95 -10.92 8.97
CA LEU A 68 -19.39 -11.44 7.74
C LEU A 68 -18.69 -12.80 8.00
N MET A 69 -17.85 -12.89 9.03
CA MET A 69 -17.17 -14.13 9.41
C MET A 69 -18.17 -15.25 9.74
N ASN A 70 -19.23 -14.95 10.49
CA ASN A 70 -20.29 -15.92 10.79
C ASN A 70 -20.99 -16.42 9.52
N THR A 71 -21.34 -15.52 8.61
CA THR A 71 -21.97 -15.85 7.32
C THR A 71 -21.07 -16.72 6.44
N LYS A 72 -19.76 -16.53 6.54
CA LYS A 72 -18.75 -17.25 5.76
C LYS A 72 -18.17 -18.46 6.49
N HIS A 73 -18.67 -18.78 7.69
CA HIS A 73 -18.18 -19.88 8.54
C HIS A 73 -16.68 -19.77 8.86
N ILE A 74 -16.18 -18.54 9.05
CA ILE A 74 -14.80 -18.23 9.45
C ILE A 74 -14.76 -18.01 10.95
N GLU A 75 -13.98 -18.80 11.68
CA GLU A 75 -13.78 -18.62 13.13
C GLU A 75 -12.68 -17.59 13.43
N SER A 76 -11.58 -17.67 12.68
CA SER A 76 -10.42 -16.78 12.78
C SER A 76 -9.60 -16.80 11.48
N PHE A 77 -8.70 -15.85 11.33
CA PHE A 77 -7.77 -15.82 10.20
C PHE A 77 -6.39 -16.34 10.62
N ASP A 78 -5.78 -17.17 9.79
CA ASP A 78 -4.39 -17.61 9.98
C ASP A 78 -3.41 -16.54 9.48
N VAL A 79 -3.81 -15.77 8.47
CA VAL A 79 -3.04 -14.67 7.93
C VAL A 79 -3.93 -13.45 7.76
N ILE A 80 -3.47 -12.29 8.26
CA ILE A 80 -4.00 -10.98 7.85
C ILE A 80 -2.92 -10.30 7.03
N PHE A 81 -3.25 -9.96 5.79
CA PHE A 81 -2.36 -9.28 4.86
C PHE A 81 -2.81 -7.84 4.63
N ILE A 82 -1.86 -6.92 4.65
CA ILE A 82 -2.09 -5.48 4.46
C ILE A 82 -0.99 -4.95 3.54
N SER A 83 -1.34 -4.62 2.30
CA SER A 83 -0.36 -4.16 1.32
C SER A 83 -0.63 -2.73 0.89
N LEU A 84 0.27 -1.80 1.22
CA LEU A 84 0.20 -0.39 0.84
C LEU A 84 -1.12 0.29 1.30
N VAL A 85 -1.60 -0.02 2.50
CA VAL A 85 -2.85 0.53 3.06
C VAL A 85 -2.60 1.39 4.29
N LEU A 86 -1.73 0.97 5.22
CA LEU A 86 -1.55 1.65 6.50
C LEU A 86 -1.18 3.13 6.36
N HIS A 87 -0.52 3.49 5.28
CA HIS A 87 -0.13 4.87 5.01
C HIS A 87 -1.31 5.82 4.65
N HIS A 88 -2.48 5.25 4.37
CA HIS A 88 -3.70 6.01 4.13
C HIS A 88 -4.58 6.18 5.38
N LEU A 89 -4.26 5.45 6.45
CA LEU A 89 -5.09 5.42 7.66
C LEU A 89 -4.74 6.58 8.59
N ARG A 90 -5.75 7.08 9.29
CA ARG A 90 -5.59 8.12 10.31
C ARG A 90 -4.93 7.59 11.57
N ASP A 91 -5.28 6.36 11.97
CA ASP A 91 -4.70 5.69 13.14
C ASP A 91 -4.35 4.22 12.82
N PRO A 92 -3.17 3.95 12.25
CA PRO A 92 -2.71 2.60 11.97
C PRO A 92 -2.67 1.69 13.21
N TYR A 93 -2.33 2.25 14.39
CA TYR A 93 -2.28 1.48 15.64
C TYR A 93 -3.67 0.96 16.04
N ALA A 94 -4.69 1.82 15.97
CA ALA A 94 -6.06 1.40 16.30
C ALA A 94 -6.56 0.31 15.35
N VAL A 95 -6.27 0.44 14.06
CA VAL A 95 -6.65 -0.54 13.06
C VAL A 95 -5.93 -1.87 13.31
N LEU A 96 -4.62 -1.87 13.51
CA LEU A 96 -3.84 -3.07 13.80
C LEU A 96 -4.30 -3.78 15.07
N ARG A 97 -4.61 -3.04 16.16
CA ARG A 97 -5.19 -3.60 17.39
C ARG A 97 -6.58 -4.23 17.16
N LYS A 98 -7.42 -3.63 16.27
CA LYS A 98 -8.71 -4.21 15.92
C LYS A 98 -8.50 -5.54 15.16
N LEU A 99 -7.64 -5.53 14.15
CA LEU A 99 -7.38 -6.67 13.28
C LEU A 99 -6.75 -7.85 14.04
N ARG A 100 -5.83 -7.60 14.97
CA ARG A 100 -5.20 -8.63 15.81
C ARG A 100 -6.21 -9.56 16.49
N ARG A 101 -7.41 -9.05 16.81
CA ARG A 101 -8.46 -9.84 17.51
C ARG A 101 -9.11 -10.90 16.63
N PHE A 102 -8.98 -10.78 15.31
CA PHE A 102 -9.53 -11.72 14.34
C PHE A 102 -8.53 -12.80 13.92
N LEU A 103 -7.25 -12.67 14.30
CA LEU A 103 -6.27 -13.73 14.08
C LEU A 103 -6.51 -14.94 14.97
N SER A 104 -6.22 -16.13 14.44
CA SER A 104 -6.04 -17.35 15.24
C SER A 104 -4.85 -17.17 16.22
N ASP A 105 -4.72 -18.04 17.22
CA ASP A 105 -3.66 -17.85 18.23
C ASP A 105 -2.26 -17.98 17.62
N GLU A 106 -2.06 -18.84 16.63
CA GLU A 106 -0.83 -18.96 15.86
C GLU A 106 -0.79 -18.04 14.62
N GLY A 107 -1.84 -17.21 14.43
CA GLY A 107 -2.03 -16.38 13.27
C GLY A 107 -0.97 -15.26 13.15
N LYS A 108 -0.71 -14.87 11.92
CA LYS A 108 0.29 -13.86 11.58
C LYS A 108 -0.33 -12.69 10.84
N ILE A 109 0.19 -11.51 11.11
CA ILE A 109 -0.05 -10.34 10.27
C ILE A 109 1.16 -10.11 9.38
N ILE A 110 0.91 -9.75 8.13
CA ILE A 110 1.92 -9.37 7.14
C ILE A 110 1.56 -7.98 6.62
N VAL A 111 2.45 -7.03 6.82
CA VAL A 111 2.25 -5.64 6.42
C VAL A 111 3.33 -5.27 5.41
N ARG A 112 2.93 -4.80 4.22
CA ARG A 112 3.83 -4.23 3.22
C ARG A 112 3.65 -2.72 3.16
N GLY A 113 4.75 -1.99 3.12
CA GLY A 113 4.81 -0.55 2.93
C GLY A 113 6.03 -0.12 2.14
N SER A 114 6.03 1.11 1.69
CA SER A 114 7.13 1.75 0.96
C SER A 114 7.67 2.95 1.75
N ASP A 115 8.88 3.41 1.39
CA ASP A 115 9.50 4.55 2.05
C ASP A 115 10.23 5.42 1.03
N ASP A 116 9.68 6.59 0.77
CA ASP A 116 10.27 7.53 -0.19
C ASP A 116 11.67 8.00 0.22
N GLY A 117 12.00 7.96 1.52
CA GLY A 117 13.32 8.32 2.02
C GLY A 117 14.41 7.27 1.74
N THR A 118 14.08 6.15 1.11
CA THR A 118 15.04 5.09 0.73
C THR A 118 15.19 4.93 -0.79
N LYS A 119 14.59 5.83 -1.56
CA LYS A 119 14.73 5.86 -3.02
C LYS A 119 16.08 6.44 -3.43
N ILE A 120 16.71 5.83 -4.43
CA ILE A 120 18.03 6.19 -4.93
C ILE A 120 17.96 6.35 -6.44
N ALA A 121 18.61 7.37 -6.98
CA ALA A 121 18.76 7.59 -8.42
C ALA A 121 20.18 8.04 -8.76
N PHE A 122 20.74 7.55 -9.87
CA PHE A 122 22.04 7.97 -10.37
C PHE A 122 22.14 7.74 -11.90
N PRO A 123 22.67 8.70 -12.68
CA PRO A 123 23.05 10.06 -12.27
C PRO A 123 21.82 10.94 -12.01
N ASP A 124 21.89 11.83 -11.03
CA ASP A 124 20.84 12.82 -10.73
C ASP A 124 21.51 14.18 -10.41
N GLU A 125 22.22 14.74 -11.38
CA GLU A 125 22.98 15.97 -11.24
C GLU A 125 22.11 17.17 -10.87
N GLN A 126 20.85 17.18 -11.30
CA GLN A 126 19.88 18.22 -11.01
C GLN A 126 19.14 17.99 -9.68
N ALA A 127 19.42 16.90 -8.97
CA ALA A 127 18.73 16.50 -7.74
C ALA A 127 17.20 16.43 -7.92
N LEU A 128 16.74 15.85 -9.02
CA LEU A 128 15.32 15.78 -9.36
C LEU A 128 14.56 14.88 -8.38
N LEU A 129 15.11 13.69 -8.08
CA LEU A 129 14.48 12.75 -7.13
C LEU A 129 14.27 13.37 -5.74
N PRO A 130 15.28 13.96 -5.07
CA PRO A 130 15.06 14.58 -3.76
C PRO A 130 14.12 15.80 -3.82
N LYS A 131 14.09 16.56 -4.90
CA LYS A 131 13.15 17.67 -5.09
C LYS A 131 11.70 17.17 -5.18
N ILE A 132 11.44 16.14 -5.98
CA ILE A 132 10.11 15.51 -6.11
C ILE A 132 9.64 14.95 -4.75
N ILE A 133 10.52 14.23 -4.04
CA ILE A 133 10.20 13.69 -2.72
C ILE A 133 9.90 14.81 -1.73
N SER A 134 10.78 15.80 -1.62
CA SER A 134 10.62 16.92 -0.69
C SER A 134 9.30 17.66 -0.94
N LYS A 135 8.99 18.00 -2.19
CA LYS A 135 7.71 18.65 -2.53
C LYS A 135 6.51 17.78 -2.19
N THR A 136 6.58 16.48 -2.49
CA THR A 136 5.48 15.55 -2.13
C THR A 136 5.24 15.51 -0.62
N LEU A 137 6.30 15.51 0.20
CA LEU A 137 6.19 15.49 1.66
C LEU A 137 5.65 16.79 2.26
N GLN A 138 5.70 17.90 1.53
CA GLN A 138 5.16 19.19 1.97
C GLN A 138 3.65 19.35 1.69
N VAL A 139 3.08 18.49 0.84
CA VAL A 139 1.64 18.56 0.53
C VAL A 139 0.82 18.07 1.71
N ASN A 140 -0.15 18.86 2.14
CA ASN A 140 -1.07 18.49 3.21
C ASN A 140 -2.03 17.36 2.77
N ASN A 141 -2.42 16.51 3.72
CA ASN A 141 -3.38 15.43 3.50
C ASN A 141 -2.97 14.36 2.47
N VAL A 142 -1.68 14.20 2.23
CA VAL A 142 -1.18 13.04 1.51
C VAL A 142 -1.02 11.84 2.45
N SER A 143 -0.98 10.65 1.86
CA SER A 143 -0.62 9.44 2.58
C SER A 143 0.80 9.54 3.18
N ASP A 144 1.04 8.84 4.27
CA ASP A 144 2.37 8.79 4.92
C ASP A 144 3.40 8.14 4.01
N ARG A 145 4.20 8.95 3.31
CA ARG A 145 5.18 8.50 2.32
C ARG A 145 6.45 7.91 2.93
N LEU A 146 6.60 7.97 4.26
CA LEU A 146 7.73 7.38 5.01
C LEU A 146 7.25 6.20 5.88
N ASN A 147 6.26 5.48 5.42
CA ASN A 147 5.56 4.45 6.21
C ASN A 147 6.38 3.17 6.39
N GLY A 148 7.25 2.81 5.47
CA GLY A 148 8.04 1.58 5.52
C GLY A 148 8.86 1.46 6.82
N ARG A 149 9.54 2.54 7.24
CA ARG A 149 10.32 2.61 8.48
C ARG A 149 9.49 2.52 9.76
N LYS A 150 8.17 2.76 9.69
CA LYS A 150 7.26 2.80 10.84
C LYS A 150 6.61 1.45 11.13
N ILE A 151 6.63 0.51 10.19
CA ILE A 151 5.93 -0.77 10.28
C ILE A 151 6.32 -1.55 11.54
N TYR A 152 7.62 -1.58 11.87
CA TYR A 152 8.10 -2.27 13.07
C TYR A 152 7.44 -1.73 14.35
N ASP A 153 7.46 -0.41 14.51
CA ASP A 153 6.86 0.25 15.67
C ASP A 153 5.35 0.05 15.70
N TRP A 154 4.67 0.22 14.57
CA TRP A 154 3.22 -0.01 14.46
C TRP A 154 2.82 -1.40 14.93
N LEU A 155 3.54 -2.43 14.50
CA LEU A 155 3.28 -3.81 14.90
C LEU A 155 3.56 -4.02 16.40
N LYS A 156 4.71 -3.55 16.90
CA LYS A 156 5.09 -3.70 18.31
C LYS A 156 4.10 -3.00 19.25
N GLN A 157 3.76 -1.75 18.97
CA GLN A 157 2.84 -0.95 19.78
C GLN A 157 1.38 -1.44 19.68
N SER A 158 1.06 -2.20 18.65
CA SER A 158 -0.26 -2.83 18.50
C SER A 158 -0.37 -4.20 19.16
N GLY A 159 0.69 -4.65 19.86
CA GLY A 159 0.70 -5.86 20.68
C GLY A 159 1.10 -7.13 19.93
N PHE A 160 1.65 -7.03 18.72
CA PHE A 160 2.21 -8.19 18.03
C PHE A 160 3.56 -8.58 18.63
N VAL A 161 3.83 -9.88 18.67
CA VAL A 161 5.09 -10.47 19.15
C VAL A 161 5.88 -11.07 18.01
N LYS A 162 7.14 -11.43 18.26
CA LYS A 162 8.05 -12.03 17.26
C LYS A 162 8.12 -11.22 15.96
N VAL A 163 8.05 -9.89 16.08
CA VAL A 163 8.03 -9.00 14.91
C VAL A 163 9.37 -9.08 14.18
N GLN A 164 9.31 -9.39 12.88
CA GLN A 164 10.44 -9.46 11.97
C GLN A 164 10.22 -8.49 10.79
N MET A 165 11.31 -7.88 10.34
CA MET A 165 11.29 -6.99 9.17
C MET A 165 12.09 -7.59 8.03
N TYR A 166 11.58 -7.43 6.82
CA TYR A 166 12.23 -7.79 5.57
C TYR A 166 12.21 -6.59 4.64
N SER A 167 13.18 -6.50 3.73
CA SER A 167 13.19 -5.49 2.68
C SER A 167 13.48 -6.14 1.33
N PHE A 168 12.86 -5.63 0.29
CA PHE A 168 13.08 -6.04 -1.09
C PHE A 168 13.41 -4.81 -1.91
N MET A 169 14.52 -4.85 -2.63
CA MET A 169 14.88 -3.82 -3.57
C MET A 169 14.22 -4.11 -4.92
N ARG A 170 13.63 -3.09 -5.52
CA ARG A 170 13.27 -3.06 -6.94
C ARG A 170 14.16 -2.02 -7.59
N ASP A 171 14.77 -2.34 -8.72
CA ASP A 171 15.64 -1.42 -9.43
C ASP A 171 15.53 -1.57 -10.94
N THR A 172 16.12 -0.64 -11.68
CA THR A 172 16.03 -0.57 -13.14
C THR A 172 17.11 -1.37 -13.87
N SER A 173 18.00 -2.07 -13.17
CA SER A 173 19.19 -2.69 -13.82
C SER A 173 18.85 -3.83 -14.78
N THR A 174 17.72 -4.50 -14.58
CA THR A 174 17.29 -5.64 -15.41
C THR A 174 15.97 -5.40 -16.14
N LEU A 175 15.39 -4.20 -16.02
CA LEU A 175 14.13 -3.85 -16.65
C LEU A 175 14.35 -3.42 -18.11
N ASP A 176 13.49 -3.86 -19.01
CA ASP A 176 13.36 -3.25 -20.32
C ASP A 176 12.67 -1.89 -20.26
N MET A 177 12.47 -1.24 -21.40
CA MET A 177 11.93 0.12 -21.43
C MET A 177 10.45 0.17 -21.03
N ASP A 178 9.66 -0.85 -21.38
CA ASP A 178 8.23 -0.92 -21.03
C ASP A 178 8.06 -1.13 -19.53
N ASP A 179 8.85 -2.02 -18.93
CA ASP A 179 8.87 -2.26 -17.48
C ASP A 179 9.38 -1.03 -16.70
N ARG A 180 10.32 -0.26 -17.27
CA ARG A 180 10.78 1.02 -16.69
C ARG A 180 9.66 2.07 -16.67
N GLU A 181 8.91 2.17 -17.77
CA GLU A 181 7.78 3.09 -17.86
C GLU A 181 6.70 2.72 -16.82
N ASP A 182 6.40 1.43 -16.67
CA ASP A 182 5.48 0.95 -15.65
C ASP A 182 5.97 1.26 -14.24
N LEU A 183 7.24 1.02 -13.93
CA LEU A 183 7.83 1.36 -12.65
C LEU A 183 7.79 2.87 -12.37
N PHE A 184 8.09 3.71 -13.37
CA PHE A 184 7.98 5.16 -13.24
C PHE A 184 6.55 5.59 -12.93
N ARG A 185 5.57 5.06 -13.67
CA ARG A 185 4.14 5.35 -13.49
C ARG A 185 3.66 4.97 -12.09
N GLU A 186 4.04 3.78 -11.61
CA GLU A 186 3.70 3.31 -10.27
C GLU A 186 4.35 4.11 -9.15
N SER A 187 5.59 4.57 -9.33
CA SER A 187 6.39 5.19 -8.27
C SER A 187 6.29 6.72 -8.25
N PHE A 188 5.95 7.36 -9.39
CA PHE A 188 6.03 8.81 -9.53
C PHE A 188 4.81 9.49 -10.13
N SER A 189 4.20 8.97 -11.22
CA SER A 189 3.18 9.71 -11.99
C SER A 189 1.95 10.09 -11.17
N TYR A 190 1.57 9.28 -10.17
CA TYR A 190 0.43 9.59 -9.31
C TYR A 190 0.63 10.82 -8.42
N ARG A 191 1.89 11.30 -8.23
CA ARG A 191 2.21 12.41 -7.31
C ARG A 191 1.57 13.72 -7.74
N ILE A 192 1.45 13.95 -9.05
CA ILE A 192 0.78 15.14 -9.58
C ILE A 192 -0.67 15.28 -9.09
N ASN A 193 -1.35 14.16 -8.79
CA ASN A 193 -2.72 14.18 -8.33
C ASN A 193 -2.88 14.82 -6.94
N TYR A 194 -1.84 14.83 -6.10
CA TYR A 194 -1.89 15.53 -4.82
C TYR A 194 -1.96 17.03 -5.03
N PHE A 195 -1.15 17.55 -5.94
CA PHE A 195 -1.10 18.99 -6.27
C PHE A 195 -2.34 19.42 -7.04
N ARG A 196 -2.84 18.57 -7.96
CA ARG A 196 -4.11 18.82 -8.66
C ARG A 196 -5.28 18.96 -7.69
N LYS A 197 -5.40 18.08 -6.70
CA LYS A 197 -6.45 18.17 -5.68
C LYS A 197 -6.35 19.44 -4.83
N GLN A 198 -5.15 19.92 -4.52
CA GLN A 198 -4.97 21.19 -3.81
C GLN A 198 -5.41 22.37 -4.68
N LEU A 199 -5.02 22.37 -5.96
CA LEU A 199 -5.42 23.41 -6.91
C LEU A 199 -6.94 23.43 -7.12
N GLU A 200 -7.58 22.27 -7.27
CA GLU A 200 -9.04 22.15 -7.39
C GLU A 200 -9.78 22.65 -6.13
N ALA A 201 -9.20 22.42 -4.94
CA ALA A 201 -9.79 22.88 -3.68
C ALA A 201 -9.67 24.39 -3.45
N MET A 202 -8.63 25.03 -3.99
CA MET A 202 -8.36 26.46 -3.87
C MET A 202 -7.79 27.01 -5.18
N PRO A 203 -8.61 27.18 -6.23
CA PRO A 203 -8.15 27.51 -7.58
C PRO A 203 -7.62 28.94 -7.70
N GLU A 204 -8.01 29.84 -6.79
CA GLU A 204 -7.53 31.25 -6.75
C GLU A 204 -6.18 31.41 -6.04
N ASP A 205 -5.65 30.33 -5.42
CA ASP A 205 -4.37 30.38 -4.74
C ASP A 205 -3.22 30.20 -5.73
N SER A 206 -2.52 31.28 -6.02
CA SER A 206 -1.36 31.29 -6.92
C SER A 206 -0.22 30.36 -6.48
N GLN A 207 -0.09 30.07 -5.18
CA GLN A 207 0.92 29.15 -4.66
C GLN A 207 0.58 27.69 -5.04
N ASN A 208 -0.69 27.31 -5.02
CA ASN A 208 -1.13 25.99 -5.46
C ASN A 208 -0.91 25.78 -6.96
N PHE A 209 -1.16 26.82 -7.77
CA PHE A 209 -0.90 26.78 -9.21
C PHE A 209 0.61 26.62 -9.48
N GLN A 210 1.44 27.43 -8.84
CA GLN A 210 2.90 27.35 -8.98
C GLN A 210 3.42 25.97 -8.51
N ALA A 211 2.90 25.43 -7.40
CA ALA A 211 3.32 24.13 -6.88
C ALA A 211 2.96 22.99 -7.84
N PHE A 212 1.79 23.08 -8.50
CA PHE A 212 1.35 22.11 -9.52
C PHE A 212 2.28 22.16 -10.74
N ASP A 213 2.50 23.34 -11.32
CA ASP A 213 3.38 23.52 -12.50
C ASP A 213 4.81 23.05 -12.23
N GLU A 214 5.35 23.39 -11.05
CA GLU A 214 6.69 22.95 -10.66
C GLU A 214 6.77 21.42 -10.51
N MET A 215 5.76 20.77 -9.96
CA MET A 215 5.75 19.31 -9.85
C MET A 215 5.60 18.66 -11.22
N GLU A 216 4.75 19.17 -12.09
CA GLU A 216 4.60 18.68 -13.45
C GLU A 216 5.92 18.75 -14.22
N MET A 217 6.61 19.90 -14.15
CA MET A 217 7.92 20.08 -14.76
C MET A 217 8.97 19.10 -14.18
N LEU A 218 9.02 18.95 -12.85
CA LEU A 218 9.98 18.05 -12.20
C LEU A 218 9.74 16.58 -12.61
N LEU A 219 8.48 16.15 -12.69
CA LEU A 219 8.14 14.80 -13.13
C LEU A 219 8.52 14.57 -14.59
N ALA A 220 8.25 15.52 -15.49
CA ALA A 220 8.63 15.40 -16.90
C ALA A 220 10.15 15.33 -17.09
N LEU A 221 10.90 16.17 -16.37
CA LEU A 221 12.37 16.14 -16.41
C LEU A 221 12.91 14.81 -15.86
N PHE A 222 12.35 14.33 -14.76
CA PHE A 222 12.78 13.08 -14.13
C PHE A 222 12.44 11.86 -14.99
N GLU A 223 11.29 11.83 -15.65
CA GLU A 223 10.91 10.78 -16.59
C GLU A 223 11.91 10.69 -17.74
N ASN A 224 12.30 11.83 -18.33
CA ASN A 224 13.31 11.86 -19.39
C ASN A 224 14.66 11.29 -18.93
N GLU A 225 15.08 11.56 -17.69
CA GLU A 225 16.31 10.97 -17.14
C GLU A 225 16.11 9.47 -16.84
N PHE A 226 14.96 9.08 -16.27
CA PHE A 226 14.63 7.71 -15.88
C PHE A 226 14.65 6.73 -17.04
N MET A 227 14.31 7.19 -18.25
CA MET A 227 14.29 6.37 -19.47
C MET A 227 15.65 6.23 -20.16
N LYS A 228 16.73 6.85 -19.65
CA LYS A 228 18.07 6.68 -20.22
C LYS A 228 18.67 5.33 -19.84
N GLU A 229 19.37 4.69 -20.74
CA GLU A 229 20.02 3.38 -20.51
C GLU A 229 21.00 3.40 -19.32
N ASN A 230 21.74 4.50 -19.15
CA ASN A 230 22.73 4.66 -18.08
C ASN A 230 22.14 5.17 -16.77
N PHE A 231 20.81 5.38 -16.68
CA PHE A 231 20.15 5.80 -15.45
C PHE A 231 19.77 4.58 -14.61
N TRP A 232 20.21 4.58 -13.37
CA TRP A 232 19.85 3.56 -12.40
C TRP A 232 18.98 4.16 -11.30
N TYR A 233 17.86 3.51 -11.04
CA TYR A 233 16.94 3.83 -9.96
C TYR A 233 16.69 2.60 -9.10
N ALA A 234 16.60 2.81 -7.79
CA ALA A 234 16.22 1.76 -6.84
C ALA A 234 15.29 2.30 -5.76
N GLU A 235 14.36 1.45 -5.34
CA GLU A 235 13.48 1.67 -4.20
C GLU A 235 13.33 0.40 -3.36
N TYR A 236 12.96 0.58 -2.09
CA TYR A 236 12.75 -0.53 -1.18
C TYR A 236 11.29 -0.65 -0.76
N ASP A 237 10.78 -1.87 -0.86
CA ASP A 237 9.58 -2.31 -0.17
C ASP A 237 9.97 -2.92 1.18
N TYR A 238 9.22 -2.60 2.22
CA TYR A 238 9.39 -3.14 3.56
C TYR A 238 8.23 -4.03 3.92
N ILE A 239 8.54 -5.21 4.47
CA ILE A 239 7.53 -6.16 4.94
C ILE A 239 7.79 -6.43 6.43
N GLY A 240 6.78 -6.12 7.25
CA GLY A 240 6.74 -6.52 8.64
C GLY A 240 5.86 -7.74 8.82
N VAL A 241 6.36 -8.72 9.57
CA VAL A 241 5.60 -9.90 9.98
C VAL A 241 5.53 -9.92 11.49
N GLY A 242 4.33 -10.08 12.05
CA GLY A 242 4.12 -10.20 13.49
C GLY A 242 3.20 -11.36 13.82
N CYS A 243 3.40 -12.01 14.96
CA CYS A 243 2.51 -13.07 15.47
C CYS A 243 1.53 -12.49 16.50
N LYS A 244 0.36 -13.15 16.65
CA LYS A 244 -0.61 -12.79 17.69
C LYS A 244 -0.07 -13.15 19.09
N THR A 245 0.58 -14.33 19.23
CA THR A 245 1.17 -14.85 20.47
C THR A 245 2.57 -15.41 20.24
#